data_6ac019516b19024d6c792602a903be07
#
_entry.id   6ac019516b19024d6c792602a903be07
#
_cell.length_a   1.000
_cell.length_b   1.000
_cell.length_c   1.000
_cell.angle_alpha   90.00
_cell.angle_beta   90.00
_cell.angle_gamma   90.00
#
_symmetry.space_group_name_H-M   'P 1'
#
loop_
_entity.id
_entity.type
_entity.pdbx_description
1 polymer ?
#
loop_
_entity_poly.entity_id
_entity_poly.type
_entity_poly.pdbx_seq_one_letter_code
_entity_poly.pdbx_strand_id
1 'polypeptide(L)'
;VMNRNSDAFKGGDFCWFTGVVEDINDPEKLGRVRVRCFGYHSNNLLDIKTENLPFATVMGPTSSAHISGIGTTTHGLVNGSWVVGFFRDGPSAQDPIVMGTIGSTYKETPNFTLGFSDPDKVYPKYQGKENDYVDVNLLARGTNTITHTVDSVSKEPATKYAAVYPNNKVTQTTSGHIIEVDDTPGAERINVRHMSGTFVEIHPNGDVVQSNGNKYQITTGNDNVHITGTCNLTIDGDYNMNVSGNIKMAAGGDVNVTSGGNINLN
;
A
#
# COMPACT_ATOMS: atom_id res chain seq x y z
N VAL A 1 20.81 -17.71 -22.08
CA VAL A 1 22.14 -17.06 -22.07
C VAL A 1 21.95 -15.69 -22.66
N MET A 2 21.97 -14.64 -21.80
CA MET A 2 21.87 -13.24 -22.24
C MET A 2 23.09 -12.91 -23.10
N ASN A 3 22.86 -12.52 -24.34
CA ASN A 3 23.90 -12.01 -25.20
C ASN A 3 24.30 -10.61 -24.72
N ARG A 4 25.40 -10.49 -24.00
CA ARG A 4 25.88 -9.24 -23.39
C ARG A 4 26.52 -8.25 -24.40
N ASN A 5 26.42 -8.54 -25.68
CA ASN A 5 27.05 -7.76 -26.75
C ASN A 5 26.04 -6.95 -27.57
N SER A 6 25.00 -6.36 -26.94
CA SER A 6 24.22 -5.39 -27.69
C SER A 6 25.02 -4.08 -27.77
N ASP A 7 25.38 -3.66 -28.97
CA ASP A 7 26.01 -2.36 -29.24
C ASP A 7 25.09 -1.17 -28.91
N ALA A 8 23.84 -1.44 -28.55
CA ALA A 8 22.82 -0.45 -28.17
C ALA A 8 23.24 0.45 -27.01
N PHE A 9 24.09 -0.05 -26.11
CA PHE A 9 24.66 0.78 -25.03
C PHE A 9 25.86 1.64 -25.44
N LYS A 10 26.35 1.50 -26.68
CA LYS A 10 27.54 2.22 -27.15
C LYS A 10 27.24 3.56 -27.84
N GLY A 11 26.03 4.09 -27.69
CA GLY A 11 25.74 5.51 -27.96
C GLY A 11 25.06 5.84 -29.28
N GLY A 12 24.66 4.85 -30.11
CA GLY A 12 23.98 5.12 -31.40
C GLY A 12 22.49 4.72 -31.46
N ASP A 13 22.11 3.67 -30.75
CA ASP A 13 20.83 3.00 -30.93
C ASP A 13 20.03 2.84 -29.62
N PHE A 14 20.06 3.86 -28.75
CA PHE A 14 19.26 3.84 -27.54
C PHE A 14 17.78 4.07 -27.89
N CYS A 15 17.00 3.00 -27.80
CA CYS A 15 15.56 3.00 -28.08
C CYS A 15 14.76 2.99 -26.79
N TRP A 16 14.15 4.11 -26.46
CA TRP A 16 13.24 4.20 -25.33
C TRP A 16 11.79 4.05 -25.79
N PHE A 17 10.90 3.69 -24.86
CA PHE A 17 9.48 3.56 -25.11
C PHE A 17 8.64 4.10 -23.95
N THR A 18 7.41 4.45 -24.25
CA THR A 18 6.31 4.45 -23.30
C THR A 18 5.37 3.30 -23.64
N GLY A 19 4.68 2.77 -22.67
CA GLY A 19 3.81 1.62 -22.91
C GLY A 19 2.84 1.39 -21.76
N VAL A 20 2.03 0.35 -21.90
CA VAL A 20 1.06 -0.08 -20.90
C VAL A 20 1.32 -1.53 -20.52
N VAL A 21 1.31 -1.80 -19.22
CA VAL A 21 1.40 -3.17 -18.68
C VAL A 21 0.10 -3.90 -18.98
N GLU A 22 0.19 -5.04 -19.65
CA GLU A 22 -0.96 -5.90 -19.96
C GLU A 22 -0.99 -7.21 -19.16
N ASP A 23 0.17 -7.66 -18.65
CA ASP A 23 0.25 -8.88 -17.86
C ASP A 23 1.37 -8.77 -16.82
N ILE A 24 1.03 -9.06 -15.57
CA ILE A 24 1.96 -9.10 -14.43
C ILE A 24 2.26 -10.53 -13.95
N ASN A 25 1.68 -11.55 -14.61
CA ASN A 25 1.81 -12.93 -14.21
C ASN A 25 3.06 -13.57 -14.87
N ASP A 26 4.22 -13.31 -14.27
CA ASP A 26 5.46 -13.93 -14.71
C ASP A 26 5.52 -15.40 -14.26
N PRO A 27 5.54 -16.38 -15.20
CA PRO A 27 5.54 -17.80 -14.86
C PRO A 27 6.81 -18.23 -14.12
N GLU A 28 7.92 -17.52 -14.32
CA GLU A 28 9.20 -17.79 -13.64
C GLU A 28 9.31 -17.06 -12.29
N LYS A 29 8.32 -16.21 -11.95
CA LYS A 29 8.28 -15.41 -10.70
C LYS A 29 9.51 -14.52 -10.50
N LEU A 30 10.05 -13.97 -11.59
CA LEU A 30 11.21 -13.07 -11.60
C LEU A 30 10.80 -11.59 -11.48
N GLY A 31 9.49 -11.29 -11.37
CA GLY A 31 8.98 -9.92 -11.30
C GLY A 31 9.01 -9.19 -12.64
N ARG A 32 8.96 -9.93 -13.75
CA ARG A 32 8.83 -9.36 -15.09
C ARG A 32 7.37 -9.10 -15.43
N VAL A 33 7.15 -8.22 -16.39
CA VAL A 33 5.80 -7.85 -16.86
C VAL A 33 5.75 -7.84 -18.40
N ARG A 34 4.58 -8.03 -18.98
CA ARG A 34 4.38 -7.83 -20.41
C ARG A 34 3.90 -6.41 -20.66
N VAL A 35 4.61 -5.70 -21.52
CA VAL A 35 4.31 -4.30 -21.85
C VAL A 35 4.03 -4.17 -23.33
N ARG A 36 2.91 -3.57 -23.67
CA ARG A 36 2.66 -3.10 -25.02
C ARG A 36 3.33 -1.75 -25.21
N CYS A 37 4.45 -1.75 -25.93
CA CYS A 37 5.27 -0.56 -26.15
C CYS A 37 4.75 0.24 -27.37
N PHE A 38 4.44 1.51 -27.17
CA PHE A 38 3.93 2.40 -28.23
C PHE A 38 4.96 2.57 -29.34
N GLY A 39 4.48 2.45 -30.58
CA GLY A 39 5.32 2.58 -31.77
C GLY A 39 6.14 1.35 -32.14
N TYR A 40 6.25 0.36 -31.23
CA TYR A 40 6.96 -0.90 -31.48
C TYR A 40 6.00 -2.08 -31.62
N HIS A 41 4.96 -2.13 -30.81
CA HIS A 41 3.94 -3.18 -30.85
C HIS A 41 2.65 -2.62 -31.46
N SER A 42 1.97 -3.44 -32.29
CA SER A 42 0.63 -3.08 -32.80
C SER A 42 -0.33 -2.84 -31.65
N ASN A 43 -1.17 -1.81 -31.79
CA ASN A 43 -2.25 -1.50 -30.84
C ASN A 43 -3.39 -2.53 -30.92
N ASN A 44 -3.39 -3.35 -31.96
CA ASN A 44 -4.43 -4.35 -32.18
C ASN A 44 -4.02 -5.68 -31.56
N LEU A 45 -4.82 -6.15 -30.61
CA LEU A 45 -4.62 -7.47 -29.96
C LEU A 45 -4.71 -8.65 -30.93
N LEU A 46 -5.38 -8.48 -32.09
CA LEU A 46 -5.44 -9.51 -33.13
C LEU A 46 -4.11 -9.68 -33.85
N ASP A 47 -3.31 -8.61 -33.96
CA ASP A 47 -2.00 -8.65 -34.62
C ASP A 47 -0.94 -9.22 -33.67
N ILE A 48 -0.93 -8.69 -32.42
CA ILE A 48 -0.02 -9.14 -31.37
C ILE A 48 -0.82 -9.34 -30.08
N LYS A 49 -1.09 -10.58 -29.73
CA LYS A 49 -1.75 -10.92 -28.47
C LYS A 49 -0.85 -10.60 -27.28
N THR A 50 -1.45 -10.32 -26.12
CA THR A 50 -0.73 -10.06 -24.88
C THR A 50 0.27 -11.18 -24.53
N GLU A 51 -0.09 -12.43 -24.75
CA GLU A 51 0.76 -13.61 -24.52
C GLU A 51 2.02 -13.66 -25.38
N ASN A 52 2.03 -12.94 -26.51
CA ASN A 52 3.15 -12.88 -27.46
C ASN A 52 4.08 -11.66 -27.21
N LEU A 53 3.72 -10.76 -26.31
CA LEU A 53 4.59 -9.66 -25.93
C LEU A 53 5.83 -10.18 -25.18
N PRO A 54 7.02 -9.62 -25.41
CA PRO A 54 8.20 -9.98 -24.64
C PRO A 54 8.02 -9.59 -23.16
N PHE A 55 8.61 -10.35 -22.26
CA PHE A 55 8.68 -9.98 -20.86
C PHE A 55 9.70 -8.88 -20.63
N ALA A 56 9.25 -7.78 -20.03
CA ALA A 56 10.09 -6.67 -19.60
C ALA A 56 10.64 -6.92 -18.20
N THR A 57 11.92 -6.69 -18.00
CA THR A 57 12.52 -6.61 -16.67
C THR A 57 12.13 -5.29 -16.01
N VAL A 58 11.70 -5.32 -14.75
CA VAL A 58 11.38 -4.10 -14.01
C VAL A 58 12.60 -3.65 -13.22
N MET A 59 13.05 -2.42 -13.46
CA MET A 59 14.16 -1.81 -12.75
C MET A 59 13.72 -1.34 -11.37
N GLY A 60 14.43 -1.74 -10.34
CA GLY A 60 14.18 -1.27 -8.98
C GLY A 60 14.96 0.00 -8.63
N PRO A 61 14.55 0.70 -7.56
CA PRO A 61 15.29 1.86 -7.08
C PRO A 61 16.62 1.43 -6.45
N THR A 62 17.62 2.32 -6.48
CA THR A 62 18.94 2.08 -5.85
C THR A 62 18.89 1.95 -4.32
N SER A 63 17.77 2.28 -3.70
CA SER A 63 17.48 2.04 -2.29
C SER A 63 17.08 0.59 -1.97
N SER A 64 16.93 -0.25 -3.00
CA SER A 64 16.61 -1.68 -2.87
C SER A 64 17.71 -2.51 -3.52
N ALA A 65 18.22 -3.52 -2.81
CA ALA A 65 19.32 -4.34 -3.29
C ALA A 65 18.95 -5.20 -4.52
N HIS A 66 17.71 -5.61 -4.66
CA HIS A 66 17.20 -6.49 -5.72
C HIS A 66 18.08 -7.71 -5.99
N ILE A 67 18.61 -8.34 -4.95
CA ILE A 67 19.48 -9.53 -5.04
C ILE A 67 19.06 -10.57 -4.01
N SER A 68 18.92 -11.82 -4.41
CA SER A 68 18.65 -12.96 -3.52
C SER A 68 17.47 -12.75 -2.56
N GLY A 69 16.44 -12.02 -3.00
CA GLY A 69 15.27 -11.69 -2.18
C GLY A 69 15.48 -10.55 -1.17
N ILE A 70 16.68 -9.96 -1.13
CA ILE A 70 16.96 -8.80 -0.27
C ILE A 70 16.52 -7.52 -0.98
N GLY A 71 15.82 -6.65 -0.27
CA GLY A 71 15.26 -5.40 -0.76
C GLY A 71 13.74 -5.46 -0.94
N THR A 72 13.18 -4.45 -1.61
CA THR A 72 11.75 -4.39 -1.89
C THR A 72 11.42 -5.25 -3.12
N THR A 73 10.60 -6.27 -2.94
CA THR A 73 10.09 -7.16 -3.97
C THR A 73 8.60 -7.44 -3.71
N THR A 74 7.72 -7.59 -4.67
CA THR A 74 7.94 -7.43 -6.10
C THR A 74 7.76 -5.97 -6.52
N HIS A 75 7.64 -5.67 -7.84
CA HIS A 75 7.18 -4.35 -8.30
C HIS A 75 5.73 -4.08 -7.88
N GLY A 76 5.33 -2.80 -7.88
CA GLY A 76 3.95 -2.37 -7.59
C GLY A 76 3.08 -2.18 -8.84
N LEU A 77 3.53 -2.68 -10.01
CA LEU A 77 2.81 -2.53 -11.27
C LEU A 77 1.56 -3.40 -11.29
N VAL A 78 0.54 -2.90 -11.96
CA VAL A 78 -0.72 -3.59 -12.20
C VAL A 78 -1.05 -3.53 -13.68
N ASN A 79 -1.94 -4.41 -14.16
CA ASN A 79 -2.45 -4.30 -15.51
C ASN A 79 -3.07 -2.92 -15.73
N GLY A 80 -2.71 -2.25 -16.82
CA GLY A 80 -3.08 -0.86 -17.09
C GLY A 80 -2.10 0.19 -16.54
N SER A 81 -1.03 -0.18 -15.83
CA SER A 81 0.02 0.77 -15.46
C SER A 81 0.73 1.32 -16.68
N TRP A 82 0.81 2.65 -16.77
CA TRP A 82 1.61 3.32 -17.79
C TRP A 82 3.05 3.38 -17.34
N VAL A 83 3.96 3.03 -18.24
CA VAL A 83 5.38 2.90 -17.95
C VAL A 83 6.25 3.57 -19.01
N VAL A 84 7.46 3.96 -18.60
CA VAL A 84 8.55 4.37 -19.47
C VAL A 84 9.71 3.39 -19.31
N GLY A 85 10.40 3.11 -20.39
CA GLY A 85 11.52 2.18 -20.40
C GLY A 85 12.36 2.28 -21.65
N PHE A 86 13.25 1.32 -21.83
CA PHE A 86 14.13 1.21 -22.99
C PHE A 86 14.37 -0.26 -23.36
N PHE A 87 14.81 -0.49 -24.59
CA PHE A 87 15.21 -1.81 -25.06
C PHE A 87 16.72 -2.00 -24.94
N ARG A 88 17.18 -3.05 -24.25
CA ARG A 88 18.61 -3.37 -24.14
C ARG A 88 19.22 -3.82 -25.46
N ASP A 89 18.41 -4.36 -26.35
CA ASP A 89 18.77 -4.82 -27.68
C ASP A 89 18.51 -3.76 -28.78
N GLY A 90 18.22 -2.51 -28.37
CA GLY A 90 18.03 -1.38 -29.28
C GLY A 90 16.87 -1.59 -30.25
N PRO A 91 17.10 -1.40 -31.58
CA PRO A 91 16.03 -1.48 -32.56
C PRO A 91 15.35 -2.84 -32.68
N SER A 92 15.96 -3.91 -32.19
CA SER A 92 15.33 -5.25 -32.18
C SER A 92 14.10 -5.34 -31.29
N ALA A 93 14.02 -4.50 -30.26
CA ALA A 93 12.87 -4.31 -29.38
C ALA A 93 12.30 -5.59 -28.74
N GLN A 94 13.18 -6.55 -28.42
CA GLN A 94 12.78 -7.84 -27.81
C GLN A 94 13.21 -7.98 -26.34
N ASP A 95 14.06 -7.06 -25.84
CA ASP A 95 14.57 -7.11 -24.47
C ASP A 95 14.25 -5.79 -23.72
N PRO A 96 12.96 -5.55 -23.37
CA PRO A 96 12.53 -4.32 -22.74
C PRO A 96 12.91 -4.27 -21.25
N ILE A 97 13.26 -3.07 -20.77
CA ILE A 97 13.38 -2.74 -19.35
C ILE A 97 12.39 -1.63 -19.02
N VAL A 98 11.59 -1.82 -17.99
CA VAL A 98 10.74 -0.79 -17.40
C VAL A 98 11.55 -0.02 -16.36
N MET A 99 11.64 1.30 -16.51
CA MET A 99 12.36 2.19 -15.60
C MET A 99 11.46 2.81 -14.53
N GLY A 100 10.21 3.08 -14.86
CA GLY A 100 9.29 3.72 -13.94
C GLY A 100 7.86 3.80 -14.49
N THR A 101 6.97 4.24 -13.61
CA THR A 101 5.56 4.50 -13.94
C THR A 101 5.35 5.97 -14.32
N ILE A 102 4.35 6.20 -15.16
CA ILE A 102 3.88 7.54 -15.52
C ILE A 102 2.50 7.69 -14.92
N GLY A 103 2.39 8.51 -13.86
CA GLY A 103 1.12 8.87 -13.24
C GLY A 103 0.65 10.23 -13.73
N SER A 104 -0.59 10.33 -14.16
CA SER A 104 -1.19 11.58 -14.60
C SER A 104 -2.69 11.42 -14.79
N THR A 105 -3.35 12.45 -15.31
CA THR A 105 -4.69 12.34 -15.87
C THR A 105 -4.60 11.82 -17.30
N TYR A 106 -5.39 10.82 -17.66
CA TYR A 106 -5.43 10.35 -19.04
C TYR A 106 -5.93 11.47 -19.97
N LYS A 107 -5.18 11.66 -21.04
CA LYS A 107 -5.61 12.53 -22.14
C LYS A 107 -6.41 11.78 -23.20
N GLU A 108 -6.30 10.46 -23.21
CA GLU A 108 -6.96 9.58 -24.19
C GLU A 108 -7.85 8.58 -23.48
N THR A 109 -9.04 8.37 -24.02
CA THR A 109 -9.95 7.34 -23.52
C THR A 109 -9.32 5.96 -23.75
N PRO A 110 -9.22 5.11 -22.72
CA PRO A 110 -8.70 3.78 -22.88
C PRO A 110 -9.47 2.98 -23.92
N ASN A 111 -8.77 2.33 -24.83
CA ASN A 111 -9.38 1.47 -25.84
C ASN A 111 -9.19 0.00 -25.47
N PHE A 112 -10.19 -0.57 -24.85
CA PHE A 112 -10.18 -1.96 -24.38
C PHE A 112 -10.13 -3.00 -25.50
N THR A 113 -10.54 -2.61 -26.68
CA THR A 113 -10.52 -3.52 -27.87
C THR A 113 -9.14 -3.55 -28.49
N LEU A 114 -8.39 -2.46 -28.41
CA LEU A 114 -7.08 -2.32 -29.04
C LEU A 114 -5.91 -2.56 -28.10
N GLY A 115 -6.14 -2.73 -26.79
CA GLY A 115 -5.11 -3.21 -25.89
C GLY A 115 -4.26 -2.17 -25.18
N PHE A 116 -4.62 -0.87 -25.21
CA PHE A 116 -3.87 0.17 -24.49
C PHE A 116 -4.51 0.57 -23.16
N SER A 117 -4.81 -0.39 -22.30
CA SER A 117 -5.39 -0.08 -21.00
C SER A 117 -5.51 -1.35 -20.16
N ASP A 118 -6.05 -1.22 -18.96
CA ASP A 118 -6.42 -2.36 -18.13
C ASP A 118 -7.41 -3.27 -18.90
N PRO A 119 -6.94 -4.38 -19.48
CA PRO A 119 -7.78 -5.23 -20.33
C PRO A 119 -8.90 -5.90 -19.55
N ASP A 120 -8.70 -6.10 -18.25
CA ASP A 120 -9.63 -6.79 -17.36
C ASP A 120 -10.61 -5.83 -16.69
N LYS A 121 -10.42 -4.52 -16.86
CA LYS A 121 -11.26 -3.45 -16.27
C LYS A 121 -11.38 -3.56 -14.75
N VAL A 122 -10.32 -3.98 -14.08
CA VAL A 122 -10.32 -4.28 -12.65
C VAL A 122 -10.20 -3.01 -11.81
N TYR A 123 -9.60 -1.95 -12.36
CA TYR A 123 -9.26 -0.76 -11.59
C TYR A 123 -10.33 0.33 -11.70
N PRO A 124 -10.61 1.07 -10.59
CA PRO A 124 -11.75 2.00 -10.49
C PRO A 124 -11.79 3.11 -11.53
N LYS A 125 -10.65 3.51 -12.06
CA LYS A 125 -10.55 4.57 -13.05
C LYS A 125 -11.31 4.33 -14.36
N TYR A 126 -11.85 3.14 -14.57
CA TYR A 126 -12.63 2.79 -15.75
C TYR A 126 -14.13 2.69 -15.51
N GLN A 127 -14.61 3.08 -14.35
CA GLN A 127 -16.04 2.98 -14.01
C GLN A 127 -16.89 4.15 -14.54
N GLY A 128 -16.40 4.89 -15.55
CA GLY A 128 -17.20 5.84 -16.32
C GLY A 128 -17.40 7.22 -15.68
N LYS A 129 -16.59 7.56 -14.70
CA LYS A 129 -16.60 8.91 -14.09
C LYS A 129 -15.33 9.66 -14.48
N GLU A 130 -15.49 10.81 -15.13
CA GLU A 130 -14.37 11.64 -15.62
C GLU A 130 -13.35 12.00 -14.54
N ASN A 131 -13.76 12.13 -13.29
CA ASN A 131 -12.88 12.42 -12.16
C ASN A 131 -12.09 11.20 -11.64
N ASP A 132 -12.39 9.99 -12.09
CA ASP A 132 -11.74 8.76 -11.66
C ASP A 132 -10.45 8.46 -12.46
N TYR A 133 -10.13 9.29 -13.46
CA TYR A 133 -8.93 9.14 -14.29
C TYR A 133 -7.67 9.81 -13.70
N VAL A 134 -7.72 10.23 -12.45
CA VAL A 134 -6.57 10.85 -11.79
C VAL A 134 -5.80 9.80 -11.02
N ASP A 135 -4.53 9.60 -11.38
CA ASP A 135 -3.67 8.60 -10.75
C ASP A 135 -3.21 8.99 -9.33
N VAL A 136 -3.37 10.25 -8.94
CA VAL A 136 -3.08 10.69 -7.58
C VAL A 136 -4.16 10.20 -6.63
N ASN A 137 -3.77 9.50 -5.59
CA ASN A 137 -4.67 8.93 -4.59
C ASN A 137 -5.61 10.00 -4.01
N LEU A 138 -6.89 9.66 -3.84
CA LEU A 138 -7.91 10.59 -3.33
C LEU A 138 -7.59 11.11 -1.94
N LEU A 139 -6.98 10.29 -1.08
CA LEU A 139 -6.54 10.72 0.26
C LEU A 139 -5.38 11.72 0.17
N ALA A 140 -4.45 11.52 -0.76
CA ALA A 140 -3.35 12.46 -0.99
C ALA A 140 -3.86 13.80 -1.54
N ARG A 141 -4.97 13.79 -2.27
CA ARG A 141 -5.62 14.99 -2.82
C ARG A 141 -6.47 15.76 -1.81
N GLY A 142 -6.75 15.19 -0.64
CA GLY A 142 -7.68 15.79 0.32
C GLY A 142 -9.16 15.73 -0.12
N THR A 143 -9.49 14.90 -1.10
CA THR A 143 -10.84 14.79 -1.67
C THR A 143 -11.64 13.59 -1.18
N ASN A 144 -11.04 12.78 -0.34
CA ASN A 144 -11.72 11.66 0.34
C ASN A 144 -11.73 11.90 1.84
N THR A 145 -12.59 11.21 2.55
CA THR A 145 -12.65 11.23 4.01
C THR A 145 -12.34 9.86 4.56
N ILE A 146 -11.42 9.80 5.53
CA ILE A 146 -11.31 8.65 6.41
C ILE A 146 -12.12 8.96 7.65
N THR A 147 -13.13 8.17 7.91
CA THR A 147 -13.89 8.24 9.16
C THR A 147 -13.68 6.94 9.91
N HIS A 148 -13.46 7.02 11.21
CA HIS A 148 -13.72 5.94 12.15
C HIS A 148 -14.78 6.41 13.13
N THR A 149 -15.57 5.48 13.61
CA THR A 149 -16.58 5.80 14.62
C THR A 149 -15.85 5.95 15.96
N VAL A 150 -15.95 7.12 16.56
CA VAL A 150 -15.47 7.35 17.93
C VAL A 150 -16.37 6.58 18.87
N ASP A 151 -15.79 5.69 19.67
CA ASP A 151 -16.55 4.93 20.66
C ASP A 151 -16.92 5.83 21.86
N SER A 152 -18.15 5.76 22.28
CA SER A 152 -18.65 6.54 23.42
C SER A 152 -18.01 6.13 24.75
N VAL A 153 -17.46 4.92 24.84
CA VAL A 153 -16.80 4.38 26.03
C VAL A 153 -15.32 4.76 26.08
N SER A 154 -14.58 4.49 25.01
CA SER A 154 -13.15 4.77 24.92
C SER A 154 -12.85 6.25 24.78
N LYS A 155 -13.76 7.01 24.15
CA LYS A 155 -13.63 8.46 23.92
C LYS A 155 -12.30 8.84 23.24
N GLU A 156 -11.84 7.97 22.34
CA GLU A 156 -10.64 8.22 21.56
C GLU A 156 -10.78 9.52 20.75
N PRO A 157 -9.68 10.22 20.45
CA PRO A 157 -9.74 11.42 19.63
C PRO A 157 -10.21 11.07 18.21
N ALA A 158 -11.00 11.95 17.60
CA ALA A 158 -11.37 11.81 16.20
C ALA A 158 -10.12 11.93 15.32
N THR A 159 -10.17 11.27 14.14
CA THR A 159 -9.08 11.38 13.17
C THR A 159 -8.74 12.82 12.84
N LYS A 160 -7.46 13.11 12.68
CA LYS A 160 -6.94 14.41 12.24
C LYS A 160 -6.81 14.53 10.72
N TYR A 161 -7.37 13.58 9.97
CA TYR A 161 -7.34 13.66 8.53
C TYR A 161 -7.95 14.99 8.03
N ALA A 162 -7.09 15.86 7.52
CA ALA A 162 -7.45 17.11 6.86
C ALA A 162 -6.39 17.44 5.79
N ALA A 163 -6.05 16.44 4.98
CA ALA A 163 -4.96 16.49 4.02
C ALA A 163 -5.09 17.65 3.04
N VAL A 164 -4.00 18.37 2.85
CA VAL A 164 -3.84 19.43 1.84
C VAL A 164 -2.76 19.00 0.86
N TYR A 165 -3.13 18.82 -0.40
CA TYR A 165 -2.18 18.47 -1.47
C TYR A 165 -1.07 19.52 -1.57
N PRO A 166 0.21 19.14 -1.69
CA PRO A 166 0.76 17.79 -1.89
C PRO A 166 1.35 17.13 -0.62
N ASN A 167 0.90 17.50 0.58
CA ASN A 167 1.58 17.13 1.83
C ASN A 167 1.35 15.67 2.26
N ASN A 168 0.21 15.07 1.92
CA ASN A 168 -0.09 13.68 2.30
C ASN A 168 0.50 12.69 1.30
N LYS A 169 1.43 11.85 1.76
CA LYS A 169 2.05 10.78 1.00
C LYS A 169 1.31 9.48 1.29
N VAL A 170 0.68 8.91 0.27
CA VAL A 170 -0.19 7.74 0.39
C VAL A 170 0.36 6.58 -0.43
N THR A 171 0.49 5.43 0.21
CA THR A 171 0.69 4.15 -0.45
C THR A 171 -0.55 3.31 -0.25
N GLN A 172 -1.18 2.89 -1.34
CA GLN A 172 -2.37 2.04 -1.32
C GLN A 172 -2.15 0.81 -2.17
N THR A 173 -2.54 -0.35 -1.64
CA THR A 173 -2.52 -1.62 -2.37
C THR A 173 -3.82 -1.84 -3.12
N THR A 174 -3.84 -2.79 -4.07
CA THR A 174 -5.05 -3.19 -4.80
C THR A 174 -6.15 -3.74 -3.90
N SER A 175 -5.80 -4.33 -2.75
CA SER A 175 -6.76 -4.82 -1.76
C SER A 175 -7.31 -3.72 -0.86
N GLY A 176 -6.78 -2.49 -0.93
CA GLY A 176 -7.24 -1.37 -0.09
C GLY A 176 -6.49 -1.21 1.23
N HIS A 177 -5.32 -1.85 1.41
CA HIS A 177 -4.44 -1.51 2.52
C HIS A 177 -3.80 -0.14 2.26
N ILE A 178 -3.66 0.67 3.32
CA ILE A 178 -3.21 2.07 3.20
C ILE A 178 -2.10 2.34 4.20
N ILE A 179 -1.08 3.07 3.75
CA ILE A 179 -0.07 3.72 4.60
C ILE A 179 -0.04 5.19 4.21
N GLU A 180 -0.23 6.06 5.17
CA GLU A 180 -0.20 7.52 5.00
C GLU A 180 0.84 8.15 5.90
N VAL A 181 1.57 9.13 5.35
CA VAL A 181 2.40 10.07 6.10
C VAL A 181 1.99 11.46 5.63
N ASP A 182 1.25 12.16 6.47
CA ASP A 182 0.66 13.46 6.19
C ASP A 182 1.44 14.55 6.92
N ASP A 183 2.08 15.41 6.16
CA ASP A 183 2.82 16.58 6.65
C ASP A 183 1.97 17.88 6.56
N THR A 184 0.65 17.76 6.42
CA THR A 184 -0.24 18.94 6.38
C THR A 184 -0.15 19.73 7.69
N PRO A 185 0.22 21.02 7.66
CA PRO A 185 0.41 21.81 8.86
C PRO A 185 -0.83 21.86 9.77
N GLY A 186 -0.68 21.44 11.02
CA GLY A 186 -1.75 21.36 12.02
C GLY A 186 -2.66 20.11 11.89
N ALA A 187 -2.36 19.24 10.92
CA ALA A 187 -3.03 17.98 10.71
C ALA A 187 -2.05 16.83 10.43
N GLU A 188 -0.81 17.00 10.95
CA GLU A 188 0.24 15.99 10.80
C GLU A 188 -0.24 14.65 11.35
N ARG A 189 -0.03 13.57 10.54
CA ARG A 189 -0.59 12.27 10.87
C ARG A 189 0.18 11.13 10.20
N ILE A 190 0.34 10.03 10.93
CA ILE A 190 0.74 8.74 10.36
C ILE A 190 -0.44 7.79 10.53
N ASN A 191 -0.85 7.12 9.46
CA ASN A 191 -1.93 6.14 9.51
C ASN A 191 -1.52 4.87 8.76
N VAL A 192 -1.70 3.72 9.42
CA VAL A 192 -1.56 2.39 8.80
C VAL A 192 -2.88 1.67 8.97
N ARG A 193 -3.53 1.36 7.85
CA ARG A 193 -4.87 0.78 7.83
C ARG A 193 -4.93 -0.51 7.02
N HIS A 194 -5.48 -1.54 7.63
CA HIS A 194 -5.87 -2.76 6.94
C HIS A 194 -7.27 -2.62 6.33
N MET A 195 -7.53 -3.28 5.20
CA MET A 195 -8.84 -3.26 4.52
C MET A 195 -10.02 -3.69 5.41
N SER A 196 -9.77 -4.47 6.46
CA SER A 196 -10.81 -4.90 7.43
C SER A 196 -11.26 -3.78 8.38
N GLY A 197 -10.65 -2.61 8.34
CA GLY A 197 -10.92 -1.51 9.26
C GLY A 197 -10.03 -1.45 10.51
N THR A 198 -9.15 -2.44 10.74
CA THR A 198 -8.09 -2.35 11.76
C THR A 198 -7.09 -1.28 11.35
N PHE A 199 -6.69 -0.41 12.29
CA PHE A 199 -5.72 0.65 12.00
C PHE A 199 -4.90 1.08 13.23
N VAL A 200 -3.79 1.74 12.93
CA VAL A 200 -3.01 2.54 13.86
C VAL A 200 -2.94 3.95 13.29
N GLU A 201 -3.35 4.94 14.07
CA GLU A 201 -3.25 6.35 13.72
C GLU A 201 -2.47 7.09 14.81
N ILE A 202 -1.45 7.84 14.43
CA ILE A 202 -0.60 8.64 15.31
C ILE A 202 -0.77 10.10 14.91
N HIS A 203 -1.19 10.96 15.83
CA HIS A 203 -1.36 12.38 15.58
C HIS A 203 -1.24 13.21 16.90
N PRO A 204 -1.11 14.56 16.85
CA PRO A 204 -0.83 15.38 18.03
C PRO A 204 -1.84 15.28 19.19
N ASN A 205 -3.07 14.82 18.93
CA ASN A 205 -4.09 14.70 19.97
C ASN A 205 -4.09 13.32 20.66
N GLY A 206 -3.25 12.40 20.23
CA GLY A 206 -3.12 11.06 20.79
C GLY A 206 -3.03 9.96 19.73
N ASP A 207 -2.56 8.81 20.13
CA ASP A 207 -2.42 7.63 19.28
C ASP A 207 -3.66 6.76 19.43
N VAL A 208 -4.20 6.28 18.32
CA VAL A 208 -5.35 5.38 18.28
C VAL A 208 -4.93 4.06 17.65
N VAL A 209 -5.15 2.96 18.38
CA VAL A 209 -5.00 1.60 17.87
C VAL A 209 -6.35 0.91 17.93
N GLN A 210 -6.98 0.71 16.78
CA GLN A 210 -8.25 0.02 16.67
C GLN A 210 -8.05 -1.35 16.03
N SER A 211 -8.52 -2.40 16.69
CA SER A 211 -8.59 -3.75 16.15
C SER A 211 -10.03 -4.11 15.83
N ASN A 212 -10.31 -4.34 14.56
CA ASN A 212 -11.61 -4.84 14.11
C ASN A 212 -11.56 -6.39 14.11
N GLY A 213 -11.84 -6.97 15.27
CA GLY A 213 -11.73 -8.40 15.53
C GLY A 213 -10.83 -8.71 16.75
N ASN A 214 -10.34 -9.91 16.86
CA ASN A 214 -9.51 -10.34 17.99
C ASN A 214 -8.13 -9.68 17.95
N LYS A 215 -7.64 -9.25 19.12
CA LYS A 215 -6.27 -8.77 19.31
C LYS A 215 -5.49 -9.76 20.17
N TYR A 216 -4.32 -10.17 19.72
CA TYR A 216 -3.37 -11.00 20.46
C TYR A 216 -2.10 -10.20 20.73
N GLN A 217 -1.67 -10.16 21.99
CA GLN A 217 -0.40 -9.57 22.40
C GLN A 217 0.38 -10.62 23.18
N ILE A 218 1.56 -10.98 22.69
CA ILE A 218 2.42 -12.04 23.27
C ILE A 218 3.78 -11.42 23.53
N THR A 219 4.22 -11.44 24.80
CA THR A 219 5.54 -10.98 25.22
C THR A 219 6.28 -12.14 25.84
N THR A 220 7.42 -12.54 25.26
CA THR A 220 8.25 -13.67 25.78
C THR A 220 9.26 -13.22 26.84
N GLY A 221 9.43 -11.92 27.03
CA GLY A 221 10.25 -11.30 28.05
C GLY A 221 9.42 -10.46 29.00
N ASN A 222 9.97 -9.36 29.50
CA ASN A 222 9.27 -8.43 30.37
C ASN A 222 8.37 -7.50 29.55
N ASP A 223 7.18 -7.23 30.06
CA ASP A 223 6.32 -6.14 29.59
C ASP A 223 6.26 -5.05 30.67
N ASN A 224 6.75 -3.86 30.36
CA ASN A 224 6.81 -2.72 31.29
C ASN A 224 5.90 -1.61 30.77
N VAL A 225 4.83 -1.33 31.50
CA VAL A 225 3.88 -0.27 31.18
C VAL A 225 4.00 0.84 32.22
N HIS A 226 4.29 2.09 31.77
CA HIS A 226 4.35 3.27 32.60
C HIS A 226 3.36 4.32 32.10
N ILE A 227 2.39 4.69 32.93
CA ILE A 227 1.36 5.68 32.59
C ILE A 227 1.40 6.80 33.64
N THR A 228 1.67 8.03 33.18
CA THR A 228 1.70 9.21 34.07
C THR A 228 0.32 9.80 34.33
N GLY A 229 -0.65 9.44 33.51
CA GLY A 229 -2.04 9.86 33.63
C GLY A 229 -2.94 8.76 34.17
N THR A 230 -4.19 8.74 33.75
CA THR A 230 -5.19 7.75 34.14
C THR A 230 -5.18 6.57 33.17
N CYS A 231 -5.23 5.35 33.69
CA CYS A 231 -5.50 4.13 32.90
C CYS A 231 -6.95 3.71 33.08
N ASN A 232 -7.71 3.67 32.00
CA ASN A 232 -9.08 3.15 31.99
C ASN A 232 -9.12 1.81 31.23
N LEU A 233 -9.67 0.80 31.86
CA LEU A 233 -9.90 -0.52 31.26
C LEU A 233 -11.38 -0.85 31.39
N THR A 234 -12.09 -0.98 30.25
CA THR A 234 -13.49 -1.41 30.19
C THR A 234 -13.57 -2.71 29.43
N ILE A 235 -14.28 -3.69 29.99
CA ILE A 235 -14.47 -5.03 29.43
C ILE A 235 -15.93 -5.39 29.58
N ASP A 236 -16.63 -5.59 28.45
CA ASP A 236 -18.05 -5.98 28.45
C ASP A 236 -18.27 -7.47 28.69
N GLY A 237 -17.21 -8.26 28.62
CA GLY A 237 -17.22 -9.70 28.90
C GLY A 237 -16.42 -10.05 30.15
N ASP A 238 -15.91 -11.28 30.19
CA ASP A 238 -15.10 -11.76 31.30
C ASP A 238 -13.66 -11.20 31.26
N TYR A 239 -13.12 -10.87 32.44
CA TYR A 239 -11.72 -10.57 32.62
C TYR A 239 -11.03 -11.70 33.35
N ASN A 240 -10.16 -12.45 32.71
CA ASN A 240 -9.43 -13.55 33.25
C ASN A 240 -7.95 -13.18 33.45
N MET A 241 -7.47 -13.18 34.69
CA MET A 241 -6.06 -12.97 35.01
C MET A 241 -5.49 -14.25 35.67
N ASN A 242 -4.47 -14.83 35.06
CA ASN A 242 -3.77 -15.98 35.61
C ASN A 242 -2.28 -15.63 35.78
N VAL A 243 -1.81 -15.66 37.05
CA VAL A 243 -0.45 -15.32 37.44
C VAL A 243 0.13 -16.46 38.26
N SER A 244 1.18 -17.10 37.75
CA SER A 244 1.87 -18.20 38.47
C SER A 244 2.74 -17.72 39.65
N GLY A 245 3.06 -16.45 39.72
CA GLY A 245 3.80 -15.78 40.78
C GLY A 245 2.90 -14.96 41.70
N ASN A 246 3.43 -13.90 42.26
CA ASN A 246 2.70 -12.98 43.11
C ASN A 246 2.03 -11.84 42.35
N ILE A 247 0.84 -11.44 42.71
CA ILE A 247 0.22 -10.19 42.35
C ILE A 247 0.48 -9.19 43.47
N LYS A 248 1.08 -8.02 43.13
CA LYS A 248 1.29 -6.93 44.08
C LYS A 248 0.54 -5.70 43.56
N MET A 249 -0.41 -5.23 44.36
CA MET A 249 -1.10 -3.96 44.15
C MET A 249 -0.75 -3.01 45.26
N ALA A 250 -0.40 -1.77 44.93
CA ALA A 250 -0.12 -0.71 45.88
C ALA A 250 -0.79 0.58 45.37
N ALA A 251 -1.62 1.19 46.18
CA ALA A 251 -2.27 2.47 45.89
C ALA A 251 -1.88 3.48 46.95
N GLY A 252 -1.70 4.72 46.58
CA GLY A 252 -1.52 5.85 47.52
C GLY A 252 -2.82 6.32 48.17
N GLY A 253 -3.96 5.93 47.61
CA GLY A 253 -5.32 6.12 48.11
C GLY A 253 -6.07 4.80 48.22
N ASP A 254 -7.39 4.83 48.08
CA ASP A 254 -8.25 3.68 48.26
C ASP A 254 -8.15 2.69 47.11
N VAL A 255 -8.28 1.40 47.42
CA VAL A 255 -8.56 0.31 46.46
C VAL A 255 -10.01 -0.12 46.66
N ASN A 256 -10.89 0.28 45.76
CA ASN A 256 -12.30 -0.06 45.83
C ASN A 256 -12.58 -1.26 44.92
N VAL A 257 -13.13 -2.34 45.48
CA VAL A 257 -13.58 -3.54 44.76
C VAL A 257 -15.08 -3.67 45.00
N THR A 258 -15.86 -3.60 43.89
CA THR A 258 -17.32 -3.76 43.98
C THR A 258 -17.71 -4.95 43.11
N SER A 259 -18.58 -5.81 43.61
CA SER A 259 -19.11 -6.96 42.88
C SER A 259 -20.63 -6.99 43.05
N GLY A 260 -21.37 -7.30 41.97
CA GLY A 260 -22.80 -7.62 42.04
C GLY A 260 -23.09 -9.03 42.59
N GLY A 261 -22.08 -9.85 42.75
CA GLY A 261 -22.12 -11.20 43.32
C GLY A 261 -21.14 -11.39 44.47
N ASN A 262 -20.62 -12.59 44.63
CA ASN A 262 -19.67 -12.92 45.70
C ASN A 262 -18.22 -12.49 45.33
N ILE A 263 -17.48 -12.03 46.36
CA ILE A 263 -16.03 -11.90 46.32
C ILE A 263 -15.46 -13.03 47.14
N ASN A 264 -14.76 -13.98 46.52
CA ASN A 264 -14.14 -15.11 47.17
C ASN A 264 -12.62 -14.83 47.28
N LEU A 265 -12.12 -14.77 48.53
CA LEU A 265 -10.70 -14.65 48.87
C LEU A 265 -10.32 -15.93 49.62
N ASN A 266 -9.51 -16.80 49.01
CA ASN A 266 -9.07 -18.09 49.60
C ASN A 266 -7.64 -17.96 50.13
#